data_30ed924cf162a918109d050b65165ca9
#
_entry.id   30ed924cf162a918109d050b65165ca9
#
_cell.length_a   1.000
_cell.length_b   1.000
_cell.length_c   1.000
_cell.angle_alpha   90.00
_cell.angle_beta   90.00
_cell.angle_gamma   90.00
#
_symmetry.space_group_name_H-M   'P 1'
#
loop_
_entity.id
_entity.type
_entity.pdbx_description
1 polymer ?
#
loop_
_entity_poly.entity_id
_entity_poly.type
_entity_poly.pdbx_seq_one_letter_code
_entity_poly.pdbx_strand_id
1 'polypeptide(L)'
;MKKSETHRFIEYEDQRLAGSTPISLRLTRRALLKRVATLAAAWTLGPWRMIGVPSAFGQGMDHPTTTQTLEAYANTDAMTQTLEAYADTLIPGEKRFPGDRAIAGVVSGAGAVQGGALDLMNDDALALQKALPGFALLINIHAFVYAVINGIVLDLTVPPFVSLDFASRTALLHQILDGNGLDQPALFGLASICFVAYHTAAYLDTVDAIRAGHPGLAAIGFPPPNPDGLWRFPEFSYQRVLAKPHKHAQGGNPP
;
A
#
# COMPACT_ATOMS: atom_id res chain seq x y z
N MET A 1 -44.35 -31.76 12.26
CA MET A 1 -43.50 -31.38 13.40
C MET A 1 -42.08 -31.20 12.89
N LYS A 2 -41.72 -29.99 12.38
CA LYS A 2 -40.34 -29.64 12.00
C LYS A 2 -40.21 -28.10 11.93
N LYS A 3 -40.34 -27.42 13.08
CA LYS A 3 -40.27 -25.95 13.17
C LYS A 3 -39.40 -25.45 14.35
N SER A 4 -38.54 -26.31 14.92
CA SER A 4 -37.86 -26.01 16.19
C SER A 4 -36.35 -25.85 16.09
N GLU A 5 -35.73 -26.15 14.96
CA GLU A 5 -34.25 -26.09 14.89
C GLU A 5 -33.70 -24.78 14.31
N THR A 6 -34.48 -24.09 13.50
CA THR A 6 -34.01 -22.83 12.86
C THR A 6 -33.99 -21.65 13.85
N HIS A 7 -34.81 -21.67 14.89
CA HIS A 7 -34.85 -20.61 15.91
C HIS A 7 -33.64 -20.63 16.89
N ARG A 8 -33.08 -21.83 17.13
CA ARG A 8 -31.91 -21.93 18.03
C ARG A 8 -30.61 -21.48 17.43
N PHE A 9 -30.47 -21.51 16.10
CA PHE A 9 -29.28 -21.05 15.42
C PHE A 9 -29.13 -19.53 15.39
N ILE A 10 -30.26 -18.83 15.30
CA ILE A 10 -30.27 -17.35 15.27
C ILE A 10 -29.98 -16.77 16.66
N GLU A 11 -30.46 -17.40 17.73
CA GLU A 11 -30.17 -16.96 19.11
C GLU A 11 -28.69 -17.17 19.52
N TYR A 12 -28.02 -18.15 18.94
CA TYR A 12 -26.61 -18.43 19.27
C TYR A 12 -25.61 -17.47 18.59
N GLU A 13 -25.97 -16.90 17.45
CA GLU A 13 -25.16 -15.87 16.77
C GLU A 13 -25.30 -14.50 17.44
N ASP A 14 -26.48 -14.16 17.92
CA ASP A 14 -26.74 -12.87 18.60
C ASP A 14 -26.00 -12.75 19.94
N GLN A 15 -25.80 -13.86 20.65
CA GLN A 15 -25.04 -13.85 21.92
C GLN A 15 -23.52 -13.75 21.74
N ARG A 16 -22.97 -14.11 20.58
CA ARG A 16 -21.54 -13.94 20.28
C ARG A 16 -21.16 -12.50 19.91
N LEU A 17 -22.10 -11.72 19.40
CA LEU A 17 -21.90 -10.34 18.98
C LEU A 17 -22.10 -9.32 20.12
N ALA A 18 -22.73 -9.72 21.22
CA ALA A 18 -23.01 -8.84 22.36
C ALA A 18 -21.83 -8.59 23.30
N GLY A 19 -20.69 -9.27 23.10
CA GLY A 19 -19.49 -9.16 23.94
C GLY A 19 -18.35 -8.32 23.37
N SER A 20 -18.41 -7.92 22.10
CA SER A 20 -17.41 -7.07 21.48
C SER A 20 -17.93 -5.63 21.42
N THR A 21 -17.51 -4.77 22.36
CA THR A 21 -17.62 -3.33 22.17
C THR A 21 -16.98 -2.97 20.83
N PRO A 22 -17.75 -2.45 19.85
CA PRO A 22 -17.14 -2.00 18.62
C PRO A 22 -16.24 -0.81 18.97
N ILE A 23 -14.92 -0.99 18.90
CA ILE A 23 -13.99 0.12 18.90
C ILE A 23 -14.28 0.88 17.61
N SER A 24 -15.23 1.82 17.67
CA SER A 24 -15.50 2.73 16.57
C SER A 24 -14.34 3.72 16.49
N LEU A 25 -13.21 3.27 15.94
CA LEU A 25 -12.15 4.15 15.49
C LEU A 25 -12.68 4.93 14.28
N ARG A 26 -13.39 6.02 14.55
CA ARG A 26 -13.66 7.05 13.53
C ARG A 26 -12.32 7.74 13.22
N LEU A 27 -11.44 7.02 12.54
CA LEU A 27 -10.23 7.60 12.00
C LEU A 27 -10.64 8.45 10.80
N THR A 28 -10.52 9.77 10.93
CA THR A 28 -10.59 10.64 9.75
C THR A 28 -9.44 10.26 8.80
N ARG A 29 -9.66 10.38 7.49
CA ARG A 29 -8.65 10.14 6.44
C ARG A 29 -7.28 10.74 6.81
N ARG A 30 -7.29 11.98 7.29
CA ARG A 30 -6.10 12.72 7.72
C ARG A 30 -5.44 12.12 8.98
N ALA A 31 -6.22 11.57 9.90
CA ALA A 31 -5.69 10.92 11.10
C ALA A 31 -5.08 9.55 10.78
N LEU A 32 -5.65 8.80 9.83
CA LEU A 32 -5.07 7.55 9.34
C LEU A 32 -3.73 7.81 8.64
N LEU A 33 -3.69 8.76 7.71
CA LEU A 33 -2.47 9.15 6.99
C LEU A 33 -1.38 9.65 7.95
N LYS A 34 -1.74 10.46 8.95
CA LYS A 34 -0.79 10.90 9.98
C LYS A 34 -0.23 9.75 10.80
N ARG A 35 -1.04 8.75 11.17
CA ARG A 35 -0.57 7.57 11.92
C ARG A 35 0.33 6.67 11.08
N VAL A 36 0.01 6.45 9.81
CA VAL A 36 0.88 5.72 8.87
C VAL A 36 2.20 6.47 8.70
N ALA A 37 2.17 7.80 8.51
CA ALA A 37 3.37 8.61 8.41
C ALA A 37 4.20 8.62 9.71
N THR A 38 3.55 8.64 10.88
CA THR A 38 4.27 8.60 12.18
C THR A 38 4.93 7.25 12.43
N LEU A 39 4.30 6.14 12.03
CA LEU A 39 4.89 4.81 12.08
C LEU A 39 6.09 4.70 11.14
N ALA A 40 5.98 5.20 9.91
CA ALA A 40 7.09 5.23 8.96
C ALA A 40 8.25 6.13 9.46
N ALA A 41 7.95 7.31 10.01
CA ALA A 41 8.95 8.22 10.56
C ALA A 41 9.63 7.67 11.82
N ALA A 42 8.91 6.98 12.70
CA ALA A 42 9.50 6.33 13.87
C ALA A 42 10.51 5.24 13.48
N TRP A 43 10.27 4.57 12.36
CA TRP A 43 11.18 3.58 11.80
C TRP A 43 12.44 4.18 11.19
N THR A 44 12.36 5.36 10.58
CA THR A 44 13.54 6.04 10.01
C THR A 44 14.52 6.55 11.06
N LEU A 45 14.09 6.75 12.31
CA LEU A 45 14.89 7.37 13.36
C LEU A 45 15.48 6.37 14.38
N GLY A 46 15.02 5.11 14.43
CA GLY A 46 15.37 4.20 15.51
C GLY A 46 16.30 3.01 15.17
N PRO A 47 15.82 1.96 14.48
CA PRO A 47 16.56 0.69 14.44
C PRO A 47 17.68 0.61 13.40
N TRP A 48 17.68 1.45 12.37
CA TRP A 48 18.67 1.37 11.27
C TRP A 48 20.10 1.64 11.69
N ARG A 49 20.32 2.32 12.80
CA ARG A 49 21.65 2.50 13.40
C ARG A 49 22.16 1.23 14.08
N MET A 50 21.32 0.24 14.36
CA MET A 50 21.68 -1.00 15.05
C MET A 50 21.76 -2.21 14.12
N ILE A 51 21.27 -2.14 12.89
CA ILE A 51 21.52 -3.18 11.89
C ILE A 51 22.91 -2.89 11.30
N GLY A 52 23.93 -3.14 12.08
CA GLY A 52 25.27 -3.33 11.53
C GLY A 52 25.15 -4.44 10.50
N VAL A 53 25.41 -4.12 9.23
CA VAL A 53 25.61 -5.12 8.19
C VAL A 53 26.57 -6.16 8.81
N PRO A 54 26.19 -7.44 8.93
CA PRO A 54 27.10 -8.41 9.51
C PRO A 54 28.37 -8.41 8.67
N SER A 55 29.48 -8.04 9.28
CA SER A 55 30.82 -8.06 8.70
C SER A 55 31.30 -9.49 8.35
N ALA A 56 30.40 -10.45 8.30
CA ALA A 56 30.66 -11.86 8.01
C ALA A 56 30.85 -12.16 6.49
N PHE A 57 30.66 -11.18 5.60
CA PHE A 57 30.87 -11.36 4.16
C PHE A 57 32.17 -10.74 3.62
N GLY A 58 33.07 -10.33 4.47
CA GLY A 58 34.30 -9.65 4.07
C GLY A 58 35.54 -10.44 4.35
N GLN A 59 35.86 -11.44 3.56
CA GLN A 59 37.24 -11.81 3.27
C GLN A 59 37.31 -12.69 2.00
N GLY A 60 37.80 -12.12 0.91
CA GLY A 60 38.43 -12.87 -0.17
C GLY A 60 37.67 -13.05 -1.47
N MET A 61 37.18 -11.99 -2.08
CA MET A 61 36.98 -11.92 -3.53
C MET A 61 37.17 -10.45 -3.96
N ASP A 62 38.05 -10.20 -4.91
CA ASP A 62 38.20 -8.91 -5.62
C ASP A 62 37.02 -8.69 -6.59
N HIS A 63 35.80 -8.63 -6.02
CA HIS A 63 34.61 -8.19 -6.72
C HIS A 63 34.27 -6.76 -6.28
N PRO A 64 33.61 -5.94 -7.13
CA PRO A 64 33.20 -4.60 -6.76
C PRO A 64 32.49 -4.67 -5.41
N THR A 65 33.00 -3.95 -4.44
CA THR A 65 32.67 -4.04 -3.03
C THR A 65 31.15 -4.00 -2.88
N THR A 66 30.57 -4.89 -2.08
CA THR A 66 29.14 -4.94 -1.75
C THR A 66 28.54 -3.55 -1.47
N THR A 67 29.36 -2.64 -0.92
CA THR A 67 29.03 -1.23 -0.70
C THR A 67 28.78 -0.47 -2.01
N GLN A 68 29.59 -0.66 -3.06
CA GLN A 68 29.40 -0.01 -4.36
C GLN A 68 28.14 -0.52 -5.07
N THR A 69 27.85 -1.81 -4.91
CA THR A 69 26.61 -2.39 -5.45
C THR A 69 25.38 -1.84 -4.72
N LEU A 70 25.43 -1.68 -3.40
CA LEU A 70 24.35 -1.09 -2.61
C LEU A 70 24.16 0.40 -2.92
N GLU A 71 25.25 1.14 -3.13
CA GLU A 71 25.20 2.55 -3.55
C GLU A 71 24.63 2.70 -4.96
N ALA A 72 24.91 1.77 -5.87
CA ALA A 72 24.34 1.79 -7.23
C ALA A 72 22.81 1.59 -7.20
N TYR A 73 22.26 0.84 -6.24
CA TYR A 73 20.82 0.68 -6.07
C TYR A 73 20.17 1.81 -5.27
N ALA A 74 20.93 2.73 -4.72
CA ALA A 74 20.44 3.93 -4.04
C ALA A 74 20.20 5.11 -5.00
N ASN A 75 20.51 4.96 -6.32
CA ASN A 75 20.20 5.99 -7.29
C ASN A 75 18.67 6.12 -7.48
N THR A 76 18.21 7.31 -7.87
CA THR A 76 16.78 7.63 -7.98
C THR A 76 16.05 6.68 -8.92
N ASP A 77 16.67 6.26 -10.02
CA ASP A 77 16.03 5.38 -11.00
C ASP A 77 15.85 3.96 -10.47
N ALA A 78 16.85 3.41 -9.79
CA ALA A 78 16.76 2.08 -9.17
C ALA A 78 15.76 2.06 -8.01
N MET A 79 15.72 3.11 -7.20
CA MET A 79 14.72 3.29 -6.16
C MET A 79 13.31 3.30 -6.77
N THR A 80 13.09 4.12 -7.78
CA THR A 80 11.79 4.24 -8.46
C THR A 80 11.36 2.91 -9.04
N GLN A 81 12.21 2.22 -9.80
CA GLN A 81 11.92 0.91 -10.36
C GLN A 81 11.57 -0.14 -9.28
N THR A 82 12.27 -0.12 -8.15
CA THR A 82 12.00 -1.04 -7.04
C THR A 82 10.63 -0.78 -6.42
N LEU A 83 10.29 0.49 -6.17
CA LEU A 83 9.00 0.88 -5.59
C LEU A 83 7.85 0.64 -6.57
N GLU A 84 8.05 0.88 -7.88
CA GLU A 84 7.10 0.53 -8.92
C GLU A 84 6.85 -0.98 -8.97
N ALA A 85 7.91 -1.79 -8.96
CA ALA A 85 7.78 -3.24 -8.95
C ALA A 85 7.09 -3.76 -7.69
N TYR A 86 7.35 -3.13 -6.53
CA TYR A 86 6.66 -3.42 -5.28
C TYR A 86 5.16 -3.13 -5.38
N ALA A 87 4.80 -1.95 -5.88
CA ALA A 87 3.42 -1.53 -6.07
C ALA A 87 2.69 -2.43 -7.09
N ASP A 88 3.35 -2.76 -8.22
CA ASP A 88 2.83 -3.67 -9.24
C ASP A 88 2.61 -5.10 -8.72
N THR A 89 3.46 -5.56 -7.80
CA THR A 89 3.27 -6.89 -7.21
C THR A 89 2.04 -6.95 -6.31
N LEU A 90 1.66 -5.85 -5.66
CA LEU A 90 0.48 -5.76 -4.79
C LEU A 90 -0.81 -5.59 -5.58
N ILE A 91 -0.82 -4.71 -6.58
CA ILE A 91 -1.95 -4.46 -7.49
C ILE A 91 -1.38 -4.39 -8.90
N PRO A 92 -1.35 -5.53 -9.61
CA PRO A 92 -0.69 -5.62 -10.90
C PRO A 92 -1.40 -4.81 -11.98
N GLY A 93 -0.60 -4.32 -12.93
CA GLY A 93 -1.08 -3.58 -14.07
C GLY A 93 -0.50 -4.07 -15.40
N GLU A 94 -0.95 -3.47 -16.49
CA GLU A 94 -0.36 -3.69 -17.81
C GLU A 94 0.96 -2.92 -17.96
N LYS A 95 1.86 -3.45 -18.77
CA LYS A 95 3.13 -2.78 -19.07
C LYS A 95 2.87 -1.44 -19.78
N ARG A 96 3.56 -0.39 -19.33
CA ARG A 96 3.51 0.93 -19.97
C ARG A 96 4.17 0.93 -21.36
N PHE A 97 5.17 0.06 -21.53
CA PHE A 97 5.91 -0.15 -22.79
C PHE A 97 6.57 -1.54 -22.79
N PRO A 98 6.95 -2.10 -23.95
CA PRO A 98 7.46 -3.47 -24.05
C PRO A 98 8.69 -3.78 -23.20
N GLY A 99 9.55 -2.79 -22.94
CA GLY A 99 10.76 -2.93 -22.13
C GLY A 99 10.55 -2.63 -20.63
N ASP A 100 9.33 -2.39 -20.17
CA ASP A 100 9.06 -2.10 -18.76
C ASP A 100 9.33 -3.35 -17.91
N ARG A 101 10.38 -3.24 -17.07
CA ARG A 101 10.81 -4.34 -16.20
C ARG A 101 10.24 -4.22 -14.80
N ALA A 102 9.87 -3.03 -14.36
CA ALA A 102 9.25 -2.81 -13.07
C ALA A 102 7.83 -3.41 -13.04
N ILE A 103 7.07 -3.21 -14.11
CA ILE A 103 5.70 -3.73 -14.25
C ILE A 103 5.75 -5.09 -14.96
N ALA A 104 5.23 -6.10 -14.30
CA ALA A 104 5.23 -7.47 -14.82
C ALA A 104 4.30 -7.65 -16.02
N GLY A 105 3.18 -6.92 -16.06
CA GLY A 105 2.19 -6.99 -17.13
C GLY A 105 1.42 -8.30 -17.14
N VAL A 106 1.11 -8.84 -15.96
CA VAL A 106 0.39 -10.13 -15.80
C VAL A 106 -1.12 -9.97 -15.94
N VAL A 107 -1.62 -8.74 -15.94
CA VAL A 107 -3.03 -8.41 -16.16
C VAL A 107 -3.14 -7.29 -17.19
N SER A 108 -4.30 -7.17 -17.82
CA SER A 108 -4.66 -6.02 -18.65
C SER A 108 -5.27 -4.92 -17.78
N GLY A 109 -4.99 -3.67 -18.12
CA GLY A 109 -5.50 -2.50 -17.40
C GLY A 109 -4.52 -1.95 -16.37
N ALA A 110 -4.94 -0.89 -15.71
CA ALA A 110 -4.10 -0.12 -14.81
C ALA A 110 -4.00 -0.75 -13.42
N GLY A 111 -2.77 -0.88 -12.91
CA GLY A 111 -2.47 -1.31 -11.55
C GLY A 111 -2.15 -0.16 -10.60
N ALA A 112 -1.49 -0.48 -9.47
CA ALA A 112 -1.16 0.52 -8.44
C ALA A 112 -0.26 1.63 -8.96
N VAL A 113 0.67 1.33 -9.87
CA VAL A 113 1.60 2.34 -10.42
C VAL A 113 0.83 3.38 -11.22
N GLN A 114 -0.06 2.92 -12.13
CA GLN A 114 -0.92 3.81 -12.91
C GLN A 114 -1.99 4.49 -12.05
N GLY A 115 -2.35 3.89 -10.92
CA GLY A 115 -3.24 4.46 -9.90
C GLY A 115 -2.54 5.41 -8.92
N GLY A 116 -1.31 5.87 -9.22
CA GLY A 116 -0.64 6.94 -8.48
C GLY A 116 -0.01 6.50 -7.15
N ALA A 117 0.40 5.23 -7.02
CA ALA A 117 1.06 4.76 -5.80
C ALA A 117 2.34 5.55 -5.49
N LEU A 118 3.16 5.84 -6.51
CA LEU A 118 4.39 6.60 -6.33
C LEU A 118 4.12 8.08 -6.08
N ASP A 119 3.07 8.64 -6.70
CA ASP A 119 2.65 10.01 -6.46
C ASP A 119 2.26 10.21 -5.00
N LEU A 120 1.48 9.28 -4.45
CA LEU A 120 1.12 9.33 -3.03
C LEU A 120 2.33 9.10 -2.11
N MET A 121 3.26 8.19 -2.45
CA MET A 121 4.50 7.98 -1.68
C MET A 121 5.36 9.25 -1.63
N ASN A 122 5.36 10.04 -2.70
CA ASN A 122 6.10 11.29 -2.81
C ASN A 122 5.30 12.52 -2.34
N ASP A 123 4.06 12.36 -1.87
CA ASP A 123 3.26 13.47 -1.37
C ASP A 123 3.86 14.04 -0.08
N ASP A 124 4.02 15.36 -0.02
CA ASP A 124 4.60 16.07 1.13
C ASP A 124 3.82 15.84 2.43
N ALA A 125 2.52 15.56 2.32
CA ALA A 125 1.68 15.28 3.49
C ALA A 125 2.06 13.99 4.22
N LEU A 126 2.69 13.03 3.52
CA LEU A 126 3.19 11.79 4.11
C LEU A 126 4.60 11.93 4.69
N ALA A 127 5.37 12.91 4.24
CA ALA A 127 6.77 13.13 4.64
C ALA A 127 7.66 11.89 4.51
N LEU A 128 7.41 11.05 3.49
CA LEU A 128 8.10 9.77 3.28
C LEU A 128 9.31 9.86 2.36
N GLN A 129 9.48 10.94 1.60
CA GLN A 129 10.49 11.07 0.55
C GLN A 129 11.90 10.70 1.03
N LYS A 130 12.25 11.08 2.27
CA LYS A 130 13.56 10.76 2.88
C LYS A 130 13.70 9.27 3.26
N ALA A 131 12.60 8.56 3.40
CA ALA A 131 12.59 7.14 3.78
C ALA A 131 12.52 6.20 2.57
N LEU A 132 12.03 6.68 1.41
CA LEU A 132 11.86 5.85 0.21
C LEU A 132 13.13 5.13 -0.25
N PRO A 133 14.34 5.75 -0.23
CA PRO A 133 15.57 5.01 -0.54
C PRO A 133 15.81 3.84 0.42
N GLY A 134 15.51 4.02 1.70
CA GLY A 134 15.63 2.96 2.71
C GLY A 134 14.66 1.81 2.47
N PHE A 135 13.42 2.09 2.09
CA PHE A 135 12.44 1.05 1.72
C PHE A 135 12.89 0.28 0.48
N ALA A 136 13.33 0.98 -0.57
CA ALA A 136 13.81 0.33 -1.78
C ALA A 136 15.04 -0.55 -1.51
N LEU A 137 15.99 -0.08 -0.71
CA LEU A 137 17.14 -0.86 -0.29
C LEU A 137 16.72 -2.13 0.47
N LEU A 138 15.81 -1.99 1.43
CA LEU A 138 15.32 -3.12 2.22
C LEU A 138 14.66 -4.18 1.35
N ILE A 139 13.77 -3.77 0.44
CA ILE A 139 13.10 -4.66 -0.52
C ILE A 139 14.12 -5.40 -1.37
N ASN A 140 15.16 -4.70 -1.85
CA ASN A 140 16.22 -5.31 -2.66
C ASN A 140 17.11 -6.28 -1.86
N ILE A 141 17.38 -6.01 -0.58
CA ILE A 141 18.07 -6.96 0.30
C ILE A 141 17.26 -8.25 0.46
N HIS A 142 15.97 -8.14 0.73
CA HIS A 142 15.10 -9.32 0.80
C HIS A 142 15.07 -10.10 -0.50
N ALA A 143 14.98 -9.41 -1.64
CA ALA A 143 14.98 -10.04 -2.96
C ALA A 143 16.29 -10.77 -3.25
N PHE A 144 17.42 -10.17 -2.90
CA PHE A 144 18.73 -10.80 -3.06
C PHE A 144 18.86 -12.07 -2.20
N VAL A 145 18.50 -11.98 -0.91
CA VAL A 145 18.52 -13.14 0.00
C VAL A 145 17.59 -14.24 -0.51
N TYR A 146 16.38 -13.88 -0.92
CA TYR A 146 15.40 -14.81 -1.50
C TYR A 146 15.95 -15.52 -2.73
N ALA A 147 16.58 -14.78 -3.65
CA ALA A 147 17.18 -15.34 -4.85
C ALA A 147 18.29 -16.34 -4.51
N VAL A 148 19.19 -16.01 -3.58
CA VAL A 148 20.29 -16.90 -3.14
C VAL A 148 19.72 -18.18 -2.53
N ILE A 149 18.73 -18.10 -1.65
CA ILE A 149 18.13 -19.27 -0.98
C ILE A 149 17.43 -20.18 -2.00
N ASN A 150 16.79 -19.59 -3.02
CA ASN A 150 16.02 -20.36 -4.01
C ASN A 150 16.80 -20.68 -5.30
N GLY A 151 18.10 -20.37 -5.35
CA GLY A 151 18.95 -20.65 -6.51
C GLY A 151 18.57 -19.86 -7.77
N ILE A 152 17.97 -18.66 -7.61
CA ILE A 152 17.55 -17.80 -8.71
C ILE A 152 18.73 -16.94 -9.13
N VAL A 153 19.03 -16.91 -10.43
CA VAL A 153 20.06 -16.06 -11.02
C VAL A 153 19.45 -14.68 -11.29
N LEU A 154 19.98 -13.66 -10.61
CA LEU A 154 19.54 -12.27 -10.78
C LEU A 154 20.25 -11.61 -11.99
N ASP A 155 19.51 -10.84 -12.75
CA ASP A 155 20.05 -9.88 -13.71
C ASP A 155 20.48 -8.61 -12.96
N LEU A 156 21.78 -8.42 -12.81
CA LEU A 156 22.35 -7.29 -12.06
C LEU A 156 22.28 -5.96 -12.82
N THR A 157 21.74 -5.93 -14.03
CA THR A 157 21.50 -4.67 -14.77
C THR A 157 20.28 -3.90 -14.25
N VAL A 158 19.47 -4.52 -13.39
CA VAL A 158 18.30 -3.94 -12.73
C VAL A 158 18.34 -4.27 -11.23
N PRO A 159 17.55 -3.55 -10.41
CA PRO A 159 17.46 -3.86 -8.99
C PRO A 159 17.05 -5.32 -8.72
N PRO A 160 17.57 -5.95 -7.67
CA PRO A 160 17.29 -7.34 -7.33
C PRO A 160 15.80 -7.71 -7.33
N PHE A 161 14.95 -6.87 -6.75
CA PHE A 161 13.51 -7.13 -6.72
C PHE A 161 12.89 -7.05 -8.13
N VAL A 162 13.34 -6.11 -8.95
CA VAL A 162 12.91 -5.97 -10.36
C VAL A 162 13.37 -7.17 -11.21
N SER A 163 14.50 -7.77 -10.86
CA SER A 163 15.04 -8.96 -11.54
C SER A 163 14.23 -10.22 -11.28
N LEU A 164 13.52 -10.31 -10.17
CA LEU A 164 12.64 -11.44 -9.90
C LEU A 164 11.44 -11.44 -10.84
N ASP A 165 10.98 -12.62 -11.26
CA ASP A 165 9.71 -12.76 -11.94
C ASP A 165 8.53 -12.46 -11.00
N PHE A 166 7.33 -12.29 -11.55
CA PHE A 166 6.14 -11.90 -10.79
C PHE A 166 5.78 -12.93 -9.70
N ALA A 167 5.91 -14.22 -9.99
CA ALA A 167 5.61 -15.28 -9.04
C ALA A 167 6.57 -15.23 -7.83
N SER A 168 7.88 -15.04 -8.09
CA SER A 168 8.90 -14.91 -7.07
C SER A 168 8.72 -13.63 -6.24
N ARG A 169 8.38 -12.48 -6.89
CA ARG A 169 8.03 -11.23 -6.17
C ARG A 169 6.84 -11.46 -5.24
N THR A 170 5.79 -12.10 -5.72
CA THR A 170 4.58 -12.40 -4.94
C THR A 170 4.89 -13.30 -3.76
N ALA A 171 5.64 -14.39 -3.97
CA ALA A 171 6.04 -15.30 -2.90
C ALA A 171 6.88 -14.61 -1.84
N LEU A 172 7.83 -13.77 -2.25
CA LEU A 172 8.64 -12.97 -1.34
C LEU A 172 7.78 -11.99 -0.52
N LEU A 173 6.85 -11.27 -1.16
CA LEU A 173 5.98 -10.34 -0.43
C LEU A 173 5.07 -11.08 0.56
N HIS A 174 4.52 -12.24 0.23
CA HIS A 174 3.81 -13.08 1.19
C HIS A 174 4.70 -13.45 2.38
N GLN A 175 5.94 -13.89 2.12
CA GLN A 175 6.87 -14.24 3.19
C GLN A 175 7.16 -13.04 4.13
N ILE A 176 7.27 -11.83 3.60
CA ILE A 176 7.56 -10.63 4.38
C ILE A 176 6.31 -10.14 5.12
N LEU A 177 5.18 -10.00 4.41
CA LEU A 177 3.98 -9.32 4.93
C LEU A 177 3.18 -10.23 5.89
N ASP A 178 3.21 -11.54 5.68
CA ASP A 178 2.58 -12.53 6.56
C ASP A 178 3.52 -12.97 7.71
N GLY A 179 4.80 -12.60 7.63
CA GLY A 179 5.82 -12.92 8.61
C GLY A 179 5.74 -12.05 9.87
N ASN A 180 6.63 -12.34 10.84
CA ASN A 180 6.79 -11.58 12.08
C ASN A 180 8.14 -10.84 12.13
N GLY A 181 8.71 -10.51 10.98
CA GLY A 181 9.97 -9.76 10.87
C GLY A 181 9.86 -8.35 11.44
N LEU A 182 10.99 -7.81 11.92
CA LEU A 182 11.03 -6.44 12.47
C LEU A 182 10.67 -5.37 11.43
N ASP A 183 10.83 -5.66 10.17
CA ASP A 183 10.59 -4.81 9.01
C ASP A 183 9.17 -4.97 8.42
N GLN A 184 8.47 -6.05 8.80
CA GLN A 184 7.10 -6.31 8.35
C GLN A 184 6.15 -5.13 8.56
N PRO A 185 6.09 -4.44 9.72
CA PRO A 185 5.17 -3.32 9.91
C PRO A 185 5.45 -2.13 8.97
N ALA A 186 6.74 -1.90 8.66
CA ALA A 186 7.15 -0.81 7.78
C ALA A 186 6.77 -1.09 6.32
N LEU A 187 7.05 -2.32 5.83
CA LEU A 187 6.68 -2.74 4.49
C LEU A 187 5.17 -2.89 4.34
N PHE A 188 4.46 -3.35 5.38
CA PHE A 188 2.99 -3.35 5.39
C PHE A 188 2.41 -1.93 5.31
N GLY A 189 3.03 -0.96 6.00
CA GLY A 189 2.68 0.46 5.88
C GLY A 189 2.84 0.97 4.46
N LEU A 190 3.95 0.63 3.80
CA LEU A 190 4.20 0.97 2.39
C LEU A 190 3.17 0.32 1.46
N ALA A 191 2.82 -0.96 1.68
CA ALA A 191 1.77 -1.65 0.94
C ALA A 191 0.42 -0.95 1.09
N SER A 192 0.08 -0.52 2.32
CA SER A 192 -1.16 0.20 2.60
C SER A 192 -1.27 1.51 1.81
N ILE A 193 -0.15 2.20 1.57
CA ILE A 193 -0.11 3.41 0.73
C ILE A 193 -0.48 3.08 -0.72
N CYS A 194 0.02 1.97 -1.27
CA CYS A 194 -0.35 1.52 -2.62
C CYS A 194 -1.85 1.27 -2.74
N PHE A 195 -2.45 0.57 -1.76
CA PHE A 195 -3.90 0.33 -1.74
C PHE A 195 -4.70 1.61 -1.58
N VAL A 196 -4.28 2.53 -0.71
CA VAL A 196 -4.94 3.83 -0.51
C VAL A 196 -4.87 4.67 -1.79
N ALA A 197 -3.71 4.75 -2.46
CA ALA A 197 -3.57 5.46 -3.72
C ALA A 197 -4.55 4.94 -4.76
N TYR A 198 -4.53 3.63 -4.99
CA TYR A 198 -5.35 2.98 -6.01
C TYR A 198 -6.85 3.09 -5.70
N HIS A 199 -7.31 2.74 -4.50
CA HIS A 199 -8.74 2.67 -4.21
C HIS A 199 -9.38 4.01 -3.88
N THR A 200 -8.61 5.04 -3.54
CA THR A 200 -9.18 6.31 -3.08
C THR A 200 -8.66 7.55 -3.81
N ALA A 201 -7.67 7.39 -4.70
CA ALA A 201 -7.00 8.52 -5.36
C ALA A 201 -6.55 9.59 -4.34
N ALA A 202 -5.99 9.18 -3.19
CA ALA A 202 -5.78 10.07 -2.02
C ALA A 202 -4.82 11.24 -2.28
N TYR A 203 -4.03 11.17 -3.34
CA TYR A 203 -3.11 12.23 -3.77
C TYR A 203 -3.77 13.28 -4.69
N LEU A 204 -5.04 13.07 -5.08
CA LEU A 204 -5.82 13.94 -5.95
C LEU A 204 -7.09 14.45 -5.25
N ASP A 205 -7.64 15.55 -5.75
CA ASP A 205 -9.04 15.89 -5.48
C ASP A 205 -9.94 14.81 -6.08
N THR A 206 -10.95 14.38 -5.33
CA THR A 206 -11.82 13.27 -5.75
C THR A 206 -12.59 13.57 -7.05
N VAL A 207 -13.03 14.82 -7.24
CA VAL A 207 -13.77 15.21 -8.47
C VAL A 207 -12.84 15.20 -9.67
N ASP A 208 -11.61 15.67 -9.48
CA ASP A 208 -10.60 15.69 -10.55
C ASP A 208 -10.13 14.27 -10.88
N ALA A 209 -9.97 13.42 -9.89
CA ALA A 209 -9.64 12.01 -10.09
C ALA A 209 -10.73 11.27 -10.89
N ILE A 210 -12.01 11.53 -10.60
CA ILE A 210 -13.13 10.96 -11.36
C ILE A 210 -13.13 11.47 -12.80
N ARG A 211 -12.95 12.78 -13.01
CA ARG A 211 -12.87 13.37 -14.35
C ARG A 211 -11.72 12.83 -15.18
N ALA A 212 -10.58 12.60 -14.54
CA ALA A 212 -9.41 12.00 -15.17
C ALA A 212 -9.57 10.49 -15.44
N GLY A 213 -10.65 9.87 -14.96
CA GLY A 213 -10.86 8.43 -15.13
C GLY A 213 -9.91 7.59 -14.27
N HIS A 214 -9.65 8.01 -13.03
CA HIS A 214 -8.75 7.29 -12.11
C HIS A 214 -9.11 5.80 -12.05
N PRO A 215 -8.15 4.88 -12.34
CA PRO A 215 -8.45 3.48 -12.59
C PRO A 215 -9.09 2.78 -11.40
N GLY A 216 -8.64 3.03 -10.19
CA GLY A 216 -9.19 2.40 -9.00
C GLY A 216 -10.59 2.89 -8.66
N LEU A 217 -10.89 4.18 -8.84
CA LEU A 217 -12.25 4.71 -8.65
C LEU A 217 -13.20 4.16 -9.72
N ALA A 218 -12.73 4.03 -10.95
CA ALA A 218 -13.49 3.42 -12.04
C ALA A 218 -13.76 1.92 -11.76
N ALA A 219 -12.77 1.18 -11.27
CA ALA A 219 -12.89 -0.24 -10.96
C ALA A 219 -13.94 -0.54 -9.87
N ILE A 220 -14.09 0.34 -8.87
CA ILE A 220 -15.13 0.21 -7.83
C ILE A 220 -16.46 0.86 -8.23
N GLY A 221 -16.55 1.44 -9.43
CA GLY A 221 -17.76 2.14 -9.89
C GLY A 221 -18.10 3.37 -9.05
N PHE A 222 -17.07 4.11 -8.56
CA PHE A 222 -17.32 5.28 -7.72
C PHE A 222 -18.08 6.35 -8.54
N PRO A 223 -19.29 6.76 -8.10
CA PRO A 223 -20.13 7.63 -8.90
C PRO A 223 -19.62 9.08 -8.92
N PRO A 224 -19.88 9.82 -10.00
CA PRO A 224 -19.62 11.26 -10.02
C PRO A 224 -20.53 11.99 -9.02
N PRO A 225 -20.13 13.19 -8.56
CA PRO A 225 -21.00 14.02 -7.73
C PRO A 225 -22.24 14.46 -8.51
N ASN A 226 -23.30 14.80 -7.79
CA ASN A 226 -24.47 15.49 -8.36
C ASN A 226 -24.04 16.85 -8.96
N PRO A 227 -24.91 17.49 -9.80
CA PRO A 227 -24.59 18.77 -10.44
C PRO A 227 -24.22 19.91 -9.47
N ASP A 228 -24.63 19.79 -8.21
CA ASP A 228 -24.27 20.74 -7.13
C ASP A 228 -22.97 20.40 -6.40
N GLY A 229 -22.20 19.40 -6.89
CA GLY A 229 -20.93 18.99 -6.32
C GLY A 229 -21.04 18.07 -5.09
N LEU A 230 -22.23 17.70 -4.66
CA LEU A 230 -22.45 16.85 -3.49
C LEU A 230 -22.77 15.42 -3.89
N TRP A 231 -22.36 14.44 -3.06
CA TRP A 231 -22.77 13.04 -3.20
C TRP A 231 -23.97 12.77 -2.30
N ARG A 232 -25.09 12.35 -2.86
CA ARG A 232 -26.34 12.07 -2.10
C ARG A 232 -26.75 10.62 -2.08
N PHE A 233 -26.16 9.73 -2.78
CA PHE A 233 -26.41 8.27 -2.75
C PHE A 233 -27.87 7.88 -2.36
N PRO A 234 -28.90 8.34 -3.07
CA PRO A 234 -30.30 8.15 -2.64
C PRO A 234 -30.70 6.69 -2.51
N GLU A 235 -30.09 5.79 -3.33
CA GLU A 235 -30.38 4.35 -3.26
C GLU A 235 -29.86 3.70 -1.95
N PHE A 236 -28.85 4.25 -1.33
CA PHE A 236 -28.25 3.77 -0.08
C PHE A 236 -28.71 4.58 1.14
N SER A 237 -29.58 5.56 0.95
CA SER A 237 -30.14 6.36 2.01
C SER A 237 -31.48 5.76 2.47
N TYR A 238 -31.89 6.11 3.68
CA TYR A 238 -33.24 5.75 4.15
C TYR A 238 -34.35 6.53 3.42
N GLN A 239 -34.01 7.43 2.50
CA GLN A 239 -34.92 8.30 1.74
C GLN A 239 -35.92 9.09 2.61
N ARG A 240 -35.58 9.25 3.90
CA ARG A 240 -36.35 10.01 4.88
C ARG A 240 -35.45 10.70 5.87
N VAL A 241 -35.95 11.75 6.49
CA VAL A 241 -35.29 12.39 7.63
C VAL A 241 -35.40 11.47 8.83
N LEU A 242 -34.26 10.92 9.32
CA LEU A 242 -34.20 9.98 10.45
C LEU A 242 -34.27 10.69 11.80
N ALA A 243 -33.70 11.90 11.92
CA ALA A 243 -33.72 12.71 13.11
C ALA A 243 -33.70 14.19 12.73
N LYS A 244 -34.21 15.03 13.63
CA LYS A 244 -34.04 16.48 13.51
C LYS A 244 -32.55 16.81 13.72
N PRO A 245 -31.95 17.67 12.88
CA PRO A 245 -30.59 18.13 13.09
C PRO A 245 -30.42 18.69 14.51
N HIS A 246 -29.33 18.35 15.18
CA HIS A 246 -29.02 18.92 16.49
C HIS A 246 -28.89 20.45 16.36
N LYS A 247 -29.42 21.19 17.36
CA LYS A 247 -29.44 22.67 17.33
C LYS A 247 -28.07 23.34 17.07
N HIS A 248 -26.98 22.66 17.44
CA HIS A 248 -25.62 23.13 17.17
C HIS A 248 -25.09 22.71 15.77
N ALA A 249 -25.82 21.90 15.01
CA ALA A 249 -25.51 21.59 13.62
C ALA A 249 -26.18 22.57 12.63
N GLN A 250 -27.12 23.40 13.12
CA GLN A 250 -27.78 24.42 12.34
C GLN A 250 -26.97 25.72 12.47
N GLY A 251 -26.13 26.04 11.51
CA GLY A 251 -25.50 27.35 11.41
C GLY A 251 -23.97 27.39 11.42
N GLY A 252 -23.31 26.29 11.38
CA GLY A 252 -21.86 26.29 11.15
C GLY A 252 -21.54 26.41 9.67
N ASN A 253 -21.42 27.63 9.13
CA ASN A 253 -20.50 27.82 8.02
C ASN A 253 -19.13 27.42 8.56
N PRO A 254 -18.43 26.45 7.98
CA PRO A 254 -17.03 26.20 8.32
C PRO A 254 -16.26 27.50 8.07
N PRO A 255 -15.29 27.83 8.94
CA PRO A 255 -14.43 28.97 8.74
C PRO A 255 -13.63 28.86 7.46
#